data_59ece4febd3c4b8d4cd82c81afdd5efb
#
_entry.id   59ece4febd3c4b8d4cd82c81afdd5efb
#
_cell.length_a   1.000
_cell.length_b   1.000
_cell.length_c   1.000
_cell.angle_alpha   90.00
_cell.angle_beta   90.00
_cell.angle_gamma   90.00
#
_symmetry.space_group_name_H-M   'P 1'
#
loop_
_entity.id
_entity.type
_entity.pdbx_description
1 polymer ?
#
loop_
_entity_poly.entity_id
_entity_poly.type
_entity_poly.pdbx_seq_one_letter_code
_entity_poly.pdbx_strand_id
1 'polypeptide(L)'
;MLKWLLRRRIDAFEKEYDYDAGHMRYILDVSVGAALKFARIKGLANYRHEIPLDASFAAALTTMLAEDCGPCSQLMVTMGEREGVEPATIKAILAGDERAMTPEAALGYRFAQATLRHDLAADALRDEIVARWGLFVPRT
;
A
#
# COMPACT_ATOMS: atom_id res chain seq x y z
N MET A 1 -6.32 -30.13 -4.63
CA MET A 1 -5.83 -29.69 -3.32
C MET A 1 -5.34 -28.24 -3.28
N LEU A 2 -4.41 -27.80 -4.13
CA LEU A 2 -3.87 -26.43 -4.11
C LEU A 2 -4.94 -25.34 -4.31
N LYS A 3 -5.84 -25.48 -5.29
CA LYS A 3 -6.92 -24.53 -5.55
C LYS A 3 -7.84 -24.34 -4.33
N TRP A 4 -8.19 -25.43 -3.65
CA TRP A 4 -8.98 -25.38 -2.43
C TRP A 4 -8.26 -24.63 -1.28
N LEU A 5 -6.96 -24.88 -1.09
CA LEU A 5 -6.16 -24.18 -0.08
C LEU A 5 -6.08 -22.67 -0.36
N LEU A 6 -5.87 -22.29 -1.62
CA LEU A 6 -5.84 -20.89 -2.04
C LEU A 6 -7.21 -20.21 -1.83
N ARG A 7 -8.31 -20.91 -2.13
CA ARG A 7 -9.67 -20.41 -1.89
C ARG A 7 -9.91 -20.14 -0.40
N ARG A 8 -9.53 -21.07 0.48
CA ARG A 8 -9.64 -20.86 1.93
C ARG A 8 -8.82 -19.65 2.43
N ARG A 9 -7.67 -19.37 1.82
CA ARG A 9 -6.89 -18.17 2.14
C ARG A 9 -7.60 -16.89 1.72
N ILE A 10 -8.26 -16.90 0.56
CA ILE A 10 -9.07 -15.76 0.10
C ILE A 10 -10.25 -15.57 1.06
N ASP A 11 -10.94 -16.64 1.44
CA ASP A 11 -12.08 -16.58 2.37
C ASP A 11 -11.65 -16.05 3.76
N ALA A 12 -10.49 -16.46 4.24
CA ALA A 12 -9.91 -15.96 5.49
C ALA A 12 -9.58 -14.46 5.42
N PHE A 13 -8.99 -14.03 4.30
CA PHE A 13 -8.68 -12.62 4.04
C PHE A 13 -9.95 -11.75 4.01
N GLU A 14 -11.01 -12.20 3.30
CA GLU A 14 -12.27 -11.49 3.25
C GLU A 14 -12.90 -11.33 4.64
N LYS A 15 -12.90 -12.41 5.41
CA LYS A 15 -13.43 -12.39 6.78
C LYS A 15 -12.59 -11.51 7.70
N GLU A 16 -11.28 -11.53 7.52
CA GLU A 16 -10.36 -10.76 8.36
C GLU A 16 -10.50 -9.25 8.14
N TYR A 17 -10.66 -8.83 6.90
CA TYR A 17 -10.65 -7.41 6.51
C TYR A 17 -12.03 -6.86 6.14
N ASP A 18 -13.09 -7.68 6.24
CA ASP A 18 -14.43 -7.33 5.77
C ASP A 18 -14.40 -6.76 4.33
N TYR A 19 -13.69 -7.47 3.45
CA TYR A 19 -13.39 -7.01 2.10
C TYR A 19 -13.82 -8.02 1.04
N ASP A 20 -14.56 -7.58 0.01
CA ASP A 20 -14.92 -8.43 -1.13
C ASP A 20 -13.70 -8.68 -2.04
N ALA A 21 -13.15 -9.88 -1.95
CA ALA A 21 -12.07 -10.36 -2.81
C ALA A 21 -12.57 -11.18 -4.01
N GLY A 22 -13.76 -10.90 -4.51
CA GLY A 22 -14.36 -11.60 -5.67
C GLY A 22 -13.43 -11.65 -6.89
N HIS A 23 -12.67 -10.58 -7.16
CA HIS A 23 -11.67 -10.54 -8.23
C HIS A 23 -10.55 -11.57 -8.03
N MET A 24 -10.10 -11.82 -6.80
CA MET A 24 -9.08 -12.85 -6.50
C MET A 24 -9.64 -14.26 -6.73
N ARG A 25 -10.91 -14.49 -6.36
CA ARG A 25 -11.61 -15.75 -6.65
C ARG A 25 -11.73 -15.99 -8.15
N TYR A 26 -12.13 -14.95 -8.88
CA TYR A 26 -12.23 -15.02 -10.33
C TYR A 26 -10.89 -15.41 -10.97
N ILE A 27 -9.79 -14.74 -10.62
CA ILE A 27 -8.44 -15.07 -11.11
C ILE A 27 -8.09 -16.53 -10.78
N LEU A 28 -8.37 -16.97 -9.55
CA LEU A 28 -8.12 -18.34 -9.10
C LEU A 28 -8.96 -19.37 -9.88
N ASP A 29 -10.20 -19.03 -10.20
CA ASP A 29 -11.11 -19.93 -10.96
C ASP A 29 -10.68 -20.09 -12.40
N VAL A 30 -10.21 -19.01 -13.03
CA VAL A 30 -9.68 -19.03 -14.40
C VAL A 30 -8.33 -19.77 -14.45
N SER A 31 -7.40 -19.47 -13.54
CA SER A 31 -6.08 -20.09 -13.55
C SER A 31 -5.37 -20.01 -12.19
N VAL A 32 -5.05 -21.17 -11.64
CA VAL A 32 -4.19 -21.27 -10.43
C VAL A 32 -2.82 -20.62 -10.65
N GLY A 33 -2.24 -20.80 -11.86
CA GLY A 33 -0.95 -20.19 -12.21
C GLY A 33 -1.01 -18.66 -12.22
N ALA A 34 -2.09 -18.08 -12.74
CA ALA A 34 -2.30 -16.63 -12.72
C ALA A 34 -2.48 -16.12 -11.28
N ALA A 35 -3.26 -16.80 -10.45
CA ALA A 35 -3.44 -16.46 -9.05
C ALA A 35 -2.13 -16.45 -8.26
N LEU A 36 -1.25 -17.43 -8.48
CA LEU A 36 0.06 -17.47 -7.85
C LEU A 36 0.98 -16.34 -8.31
N LYS A 37 0.94 -15.97 -9.59
CA LYS A 37 1.70 -14.82 -10.11
C LYS A 37 1.17 -13.50 -9.54
N PHE A 38 -0.15 -13.35 -9.47
CA PHE A 38 -0.80 -12.18 -8.86
C PHE A 38 -0.41 -12.02 -7.39
N ALA A 39 -0.38 -13.11 -6.62
CA ALA A 39 0.05 -13.08 -5.22
C ALA A 39 1.51 -12.59 -5.04
N ARG A 40 2.39 -12.84 -6.01
CA ARG A 40 3.77 -12.33 -5.99
C ARG A 40 3.84 -10.82 -6.18
N ILE A 41 2.96 -10.23 -6.99
CA ILE A 41 2.87 -8.77 -7.16
C ILE A 41 2.54 -8.10 -5.83
N LYS A 42 1.61 -8.67 -5.06
CA LYS A 42 1.28 -8.19 -3.71
C LYS A 42 2.52 -8.19 -2.79
N GLY A 43 3.34 -9.23 -2.85
CA GLY A 43 4.58 -9.32 -2.07
C GLY A 43 5.56 -8.20 -2.42
N LEU A 44 5.67 -7.84 -3.70
CA LEU A 44 6.50 -6.73 -4.14
C LEU A 44 5.93 -5.38 -3.70
N ALA A 45 4.62 -5.18 -3.82
CA ALA A 45 3.96 -3.94 -3.42
C ALA A 45 4.07 -3.64 -1.92
N ASN A 46 4.16 -4.69 -1.09
CA ASN A 46 4.29 -4.56 0.36
C ASN A 46 5.76 -4.52 0.84
N TYR A 47 6.71 -4.52 -0.08
CA TYR A 47 8.13 -4.50 0.29
C TYR A 47 8.56 -3.09 0.69
N ARG A 48 8.95 -2.91 1.95
CA ARG A 48 9.28 -1.60 2.53
C ARG A 48 10.76 -1.43 2.88
N HIS A 49 11.44 -2.53 3.23
CA HIS A 49 12.81 -2.52 3.76
C HIS A 49 12.99 -1.47 4.88
N GLU A 50 13.84 -0.47 4.69
CA GLU A 50 14.15 0.58 5.67
C GLU A 50 13.12 1.73 5.70
N ILE A 51 12.13 1.75 4.79
CA ILE A 51 11.14 2.82 4.71
C ILE A 51 10.17 2.72 5.91
N PRO A 52 9.98 3.80 6.69
CA PRO A 52 9.04 3.81 7.80
C PRO A 52 7.61 3.45 7.37
N LEU A 53 6.88 2.81 8.28
CA LEU A 53 5.48 2.42 8.04
C LEU A 53 4.63 3.62 7.62
N ASP A 54 4.72 4.73 8.35
CA ASP A 54 3.94 5.93 8.08
C ASP A 54 4.18 6.50 6.68
N ALA A 55 5.44 6.51 6.21
CA ALA A 55 5.79 6.99 4.88
C ALA A 55 5.21 6.10 3.78
N SER A 56 5.40 4.79 3.89
CA SER A 56 4.88 3.83 2.91
C SER A 56 3.36 3.78 2.90
N PHE A 57 2.74 3.84 4.08
CA PHE A 57 1.30 3.87 4.24
C PHE A 57 0.69 5.15 3.64
N ALA A 58 1.27 6.33 3.94
CA ALA A 58 0.80 7.59 3.38
C ALA A 58 0.87 7.59 1.85
N ALA A 59 1.97 7.10 1.27
CA ALA A 59 2.09 6.99 -0.19
C ALA A 59 1.04 6.05 -0.78
N ALA A 60 0.84 4.87 -0.19
CA ALA A 60 -0.13 3.89 -0.68
C ALA A 60 -1.57 4.41 -0.57
N LEU A 61 -1.98 4.95 0.60
CA LEU A 61 -3.34 5.49 0.80
C LEU A 61 -3.62 6.67 -0.14
N THR A 62 -2.64 7.58 -0.31
CA THR A 62 -2.76 8.70 -1.26
C THR A 62 -3.02 8.22 -2.68
N THR A 63 -2.33 7.16 -3.11
CA THR A 63 -2.52 6.56 -4.43
C THR A 63 -3.92 5.94 -4.56
N MET A 64 -4.39 5.20 -3.55
CA MET A 64 -5.72 4.59 -3.57
C MET A 64 -6.84 5.63 -3.62
N LEU A 65 -6.66 6.76 -2.91
CA LEU A 65 -7.62 7.87 -2.94
C LEU A 65 -7.65 8.57 -4.32
N ALA A 66 -6.50 8.72 -4.97
CA ALA A 66 -6.42 9.32 -6.30
C ALA A 66 -7.10 8.46 -7.39
N GLU A 67 -7.11 7.14 -7.22
CA GLU A 67 -7.78 6.19 -8.12
C GLU A 67 -9.29 6.03 -7.83
N ASP A 68 -9.82 6.81 -6.87
CA ASP A 68 -11.24 6.79 -6.46
C ASP A 68 -11.76 5.37 -6.14
N CYS A 69 -10.89 4.51 -5.63
CA CYS A 69 -11.25 3.15 -5.24
C CYS A 69 -11.68 3.10 -3.76
N GLY A 70 -12.95 3.38 -3.48
CA GLY A 70 -13.49 3.36 -2.12
C GLY A 70 -13.18 2.07 -1.34
N PRO A 71 -13.50 0.87 -1.87
CA PRO A 71 -13.16 -0.39 -1.20
C PRO A 71 -11.67 -0.59 -0.95
N CYS A 72 -10.80 -0.16 -1.89
CA CYS A 72 -9.36 -0.25 -1.73
C CYS A 72 -8.84 0.68 -0.63
N SER A 73 -9.37 1.91 -0.57
CA SER A 73 -9.02 2.89 0.47
C SER A 73 -9.46 2.40 1.85
N GLN A 74 -10.67 1.84 1.97
CA GLN A 74 -11.16 1.25 3.22
C GLN A 74 -10.29 0.07 3.67
N LEU A 75 -9.94 -0.82 2.75
CA LEU A 75 -9.03 -1.93 3.03
C LEU A 75 -7.67 -1.42 3.52
N MET A 76 -7.11 -0.40 2.85
CA MET A 76 -5.83 0.20 3.23
C MET A 76 -5.89 0.81 4.63
N VAL A 77 -6.96 1.53 4.98
CA VAL A 77 -7.18 2.07 6.33
C VAL A 77 -7.19 0.93 7.37
N THR A 78 -8.00 -0.11 7.15
CA THR A 78 -8.07 -1.26 8.07
C THR A 78 -6.70 -1.96 8.22
N MET A 79 -5.94 -2.08 7.15
CA MET A 79 -4.58 -2.65 7.21
C MET A 79 -3.63 -1.75 7.99
N GLY A 80 -3.67 -0.43 7.75
CA GLY A 80 -2.83 0.53 8.46
C GLY A 80 -3.08 0.53 9.97
N GLU A 81 -4.36 0.53 10.40
CA GLU A 81 -4.74 0.44 11.81
C GLU A 81 -4.17 -0.82 12.47
N ARG A 82 -4.25 -1.96 11.78
CA ARG A 82 -3.73 -3.25 12.29
C ARG A 82 -2.21 -3.31 12.32
N GLU A 83 -1.54 -2.63 11.41
CA GLU A 83 -0.07 -2.53 11.39
C GLU A 83 0.47 -1.50 12.39
N GLY A 84 -0.41 -0.71 13.01
CA GLY A 84 -0.05 0.23 14.07
C GLY A 84 0.15 1.67 13.60
N VAL A 85 -0.38 2.04 12.41
CA VAL A 85 -0.44 3.46 12.02
C VAL A 85 -1.43 4.19 12.94
N GLU A 86 -0.98 5.28 13.52
CA GLU A 86 -1.80 6.07 14.43
C GLU A 86 -3.06 6.63 13.75
N PRO A 87 -4.25 6.54 14.40
CA PRO A 87 -5.50 7.03 13.81
C PRO A 87 -5.46 8.52 13.42
N ALA A 88 -4.67 9.32 14.14
CA ALA A 88 -4.47 10.73 13.81
C ALA A 88 -3.75 10.91 12.47
N THR A 89 -2.73 10.10 12.20
CA THR A 89 -2.00 10.08 10.92
C THR A 89 -2.92 9.66 9.78
N ILE A 90 -3.73 8.61 9.98
CA ILE A 90 -4.71 8.16 8.98
C ILE A 90 -5.70 9.28 8.63
N LYS A 91 -6.27 9.93 9.66
CA LYS A 91 -7.20 11.06 9.46
C LYS A 91 -6.57 12.23 8.72
N ALA A 92 -5.31 12.56 9.05
CA ALA A 92 -4.57 13.62 8.38
C ALA A 92 -4.38 13.35 6.89
N ILE A 93 -4.03 12.09 6.54
CA ILE A 93 -3.88 11.68 5.13
C ILE A 93 -5.21 11.74 4.39
N LEU A 94 -6.29 11.22 4.97
CA LEU A 94 -7.63 11.26 4.39
C LEU A 94 -8.13 12.69 4.17
N ALA A 95 -7.78 13.61 5.07
CA ALA A 95 -8.13 15.03 4.97
C ALA A 95 -7.19 15.83 4.04
N GLY A 96 -6.06 15.27 3.62
CA GLY A 96 -5.01 16.00 2.90
C GLY A 96 -4.33 17.07 3.76
N ASP A 97 -4.42 16.96 5.09
CA ASP A 97 -3.81 17.92 6.02
C ASP A 97 -2.36 17.53 6.33
N GLU A 98 -1.46 17.94 5.45
CA GLU A 98 -0.03 17.65 5.57
C GLU A 98 0.57 18.13 6.89
N ARG A 99 0.04 19.24 7.48
CA ARG A 99 0.57 19.80 8.73
C ARG A 99 0.28 18.93 9.95
N ALA A 100 -0.77 18.11 9.86
CA ALA A 100 -1.15 17.17 10.91
C ALA A 100 -0.50 15.80 10.74
N MET A 101 0.24 15.57 9.66
CA MET A 101 0.96 14.31 9.42
C MET A 101 2.28 14.26 10.17
N THR A 102 2.75 13.04 10.49
CA THR A 102 4.15 12.85 10.91
C THR A 102 5.10 13.27 9.77
N PRO A 103 6.36 13.67 10.06
CA PRO A 103 7.31 14.03 9.01
C PRO A 103 7.52 12.93 7.95
N GLU A 104 7.47 11.66 8.37
CA GLU A 104 7.59 10.49 7.52
C GLU A 104 6.35 10.35 6.62
N ALA A 105 5.16 10.43 7.20
CA ALA A 105 3.90 10.38 6.44
C ALA A 105 3.81 11.54 5.43
N ALA A 106 4.17 12.76 5.84
CA ALA A 106 4.16 13.93 4.96
C ALA A 106 5.09 13.76 3.75
N LEU A 107 6.28 13.17 3.95
CA LEU A 107 7.20 12.90 2.85
C LEU A 107 6.63 11.87 1.88
N GLY A 108 6.08 10.76 2.39
CA GLY A 108 5.42 9.73 1.58
C GLY A 108 4.22 10.28 0.80
N TYR A 109 3.39 11.09 1.46
CA TYR A 109 2.23 11.77 0.88
C TYR A 109 2.64 12.70 -0.29
N ARG A 110 3.63 13.59 -0.07
CA ARG A 110 4.13 14.50 -1.12
C ARG A 110 4.72 13.75 -2.30
N PHE A 111 5.51 12.72 -2.03
CA PHE A 111 6.11 11.90 -3.09
C PHE A 111 5.05 11.23 -3.96
N ALA A 112 4.02 10.62 -3.33
CA ALA A 112 2.91 10.01 -4.06
C ALA A 112 2.16 11.05 -4.91
N GLN A 113 1.83 12.21 -4.34
CA GLN A 113 1.16 13.28 -5.07
C GLN A 113 1.97 13.80 -6.27
N ALA A 114 3.27 14.05 -6.08
CA ALA A 114 4.14 14.52 -7.16
C ALA A 114 4.24 13.46 -8.27
N THR A 115 4.37 12.18 -7.91
CA THR A 115 4.42 11.07 -8.87
C THR A 115 3.12 10.95 -9.68
N LEU A 116 1.97 11.01 -9.02
CA LEU A 116 0.64 10.93 -9.65
C LEU A 116 0.37 12.09 -10.62
N ARG A 117 0.90 13.28 -10.31
CA ARG A 117 0.76 14.48 -11.14
C ARG A 117 1.84 14.63 -12.21
N HIS A 118 2.78 13.68 -12.29
CA HIS A 118 3.97 13.78 -13.14
C HIS A 118 4.77 15.07 -12.91
N ASP A 119 4.84 15.52 -11.66
CA ASP A 119 5.56 16.71 -11.24
C ASP A 119 7.07 16.42 -11.14
N LEU A 120 7.89 17.34 -11.65
CA LEU A 120 9.35 17.25 -11.55
C LEU A 120 9.85 17.22 -10.10
N ALA A 121 9.08 17.72 -9.15
CA ALA A 121 9.37 17.62 -7.72
C ALA A 121 9.49 16.16 -7.22
N ALA A 122 8.92 15.18 -7.94
CA ALA A 122 9.06 13.78 -7.61
C ALA A 122 10.51 13.30 -7.54
N ASP A 123 11.40 13.81 -8.41
CA ASP A 123 12.81 13.45 -8.39
C ASP A 123 13.53 13.94 -7.13
N ALA A 124 13.31 15.20 -6.73
CA ALA A 124 13.88 15.75 -5.51
C ALA A 124 13.35 15.03 -4.25
N LEU A 125 12.06 14.70 -4.22
CA LEU A 125 11.45 13.95 -3.11
C LEU A 125 11.98 12.51 -3.04
N ARG A 126 12.20 11.86 -4.18
CA ARG A 126 12.85 10.55 -4.23
C ARG A 126 14.27 10.63 -3.66
N ASP A 127 15.03 11.64 -4.04
CA ASP A 127 16.40 11.83 -3.57
C ASP A 127 16.43 12.10 -2.04
N GLU A 128 15.44 12.82 -1.51
CA GLU A 128 15.26 13.00 -0.07
C GLU A 128 14.94 11.67 0.63
N ILE A 129 14.06 10.84 0.08
CA ILE A 129 13.72 9.50 0.59
C ILE A 129 14.97 8.62 0.63
N VAL A 130 15.74 8.63 -0.45
CA VAL A 130 17.00 7.87 -0.55
C VAL A 130 18.03 8.35 0.46
N ALA A 131 18.16 9.66 0.66
CA ALA A 131 19.08 10.24 1.64
C ALA A 131 18.70 9.88 3.08
N ARG A 132 17.40 9.80 3.39
CA ARG A 132 16.91 9.48 4.74
C ARG A 132 16.93 7.99 5.05
N TRP A 133 16.51 7.13 4.10
CA TRP A 133 16.26 5.70 4.36
C TRP A 133 17.06 4.76 3.48
N GLY A 134 17.87 5.29 2.58
CA GLY A 134 18.75 4.52 1.70
C GLY A 134 18.05 3.98 0.46
N LEU A 135 18.87 3.59 -0.52
CA LEU A 135 18.46 2.70 -1.61
C LEU A 135 18.70 1.27 -1.14
N PHE A 136 17.80 0.36 -1.51
CA PHE A 136 18.12 -1.06 -1.45
C PHE A 136 19.26 -1.35 -2.43
N VAL A 137 20.49 -1.24 -1.96
CA VAL A 137 21.65 -1.86 -2.60
C VAL A 137 21.88 -3.15 -1.84
N PRO A 138 21.73 -4.35 -2.46
CA PRO A 138 22.15 -5.57 -1.82
C PRO A 138 23.63 -5.41 -1.46
N ARG A 139 23.97 -5.51 -0.16
CA ARG A 139 25.36 -5.62 0.25
C ARG A 139 25.86 -6.96 -0.26
N THR A 140 26.70 -6.90 -1.27
CA THR A 140 27.46 -8.06 -1.79
C THR A 140 28.39 -8.60 -0.73
#